data_dcb74f2c9d2c24d001aab6befda50718
#
_entry.id   dcb74f2c9d2c24d001aab6befda50718
#
_cell.length_a   1.000
_cell.length_b   1.000
_cell.length_c   1.000
_cell.angle_alpha   90.00
_cell.angle_beta   90.00
_cell.angle_gamma   90.00
#
_symmetry.space_group_name_H-M   'P 1'
#
loop_
_entity.id
_entity.type
_entity.pdbx_description
1 polymer ?
#
loop_
_entity_poly.entity_id
_entity_poly.type
_entity_poly.pdbx_seq_one_letter_code
_entity_poly.pdbx_strand_id
1 'polypeptide(L)'
;MNEPLRTTSRPVILMRPGEANNRLAELLEAQGIHAVRWPAFSIELPEETDHITERLSNLDDVEMVVLPSPASVAAAAHWVREWPEHITLATVGEGTARVIRAAWGPKVKLIYPEGDASHSGSEALWPLVQAHGAPSRVLFLRGQTGREWLPEQFRRIGSDVVVLSTYIRVPLELTVPQLHRLEKAILGPSPLIYLTSTDAVDVLMHAVRPVPNARMWITRGKALTIHPRVESRLREAGFQSIELTSPDEN
;
A
#
# COMPACT_ATOMS: atom_id res chain seq x y z
N MET A 1 -38.99 -11.30 15.00
CA MET A 1 -38.00 -11.89 15.93
C MET A 1 -36.78 -12.24 15.09
N ASN A 2 -35.80 -11.34 15.00
CA ASN A 2 -34.55 -11.62 14.31
C ASN A 2 -33.58 -12.16 15.37
N GLU A 3 -33.30 -13.46 15.29
CA GLU A 3 -32.21 -14.06 16.04
C GLU A 3 -30.89 -13.32 15.71
N PRO A 4 -30.11 -12.91 16.72
CA PRO A 4 -28.77 -12.42 16.46
C PRO A 4 -27.94 -13.62 15.98
N LEU A 5 -27.51 -13.58 14.72
CA LEU A 5 -26.52 -14.50 14.17
C LEU A 5 -25.32 -14.53 15.14
N ARG A 6 -25.27 -15.55 16.01
CA ARG A 6 -24.06 -15.95 16.72
C ARG A 6 -23.10 -16.42 15.62
N THR A 7 -22.23 -15.55 15.19
CA THR A 7 -21.13 -15.92 14.29
C THR A 7 -20.23 -16.87 15.06
N THR A 8 -20.46 -18.16 14.91
CA THR A 8 -19.63 -19.23 15.49
C THR A 8 -18.31 -19.39 14.75
N SER A 9 -18.15 -18.70 13.61
CA SER A 9 -16.94 -18.73 12.80
C SER A 9 -15.97 -17.64 13.23
N ARG A 10 -14.69 -18.00 13.22
CA ARG A 10 -13.55 -17.10 13.47
C ARG A 10 -13.55 -15.98 12.40
N PRO A 11 -13.58 -14.68 12.77
CA PRO A 11 -13.51 -13.62 11.79
C PRO A 11 -12.12 -13.52 11.20
N VAL A 12 -12.05 -13.14 9.92
CA VAL A 12 -10.79 -12.84 9.21
C VAL A 12 -10.67 -11.34 9.05
N ILE A 13 -9.64 -10.73 9.64
CA ILE A 13 -9.36 -9.30 9.54
C ILE A 13 -8.29 -9.09 8.47
N LEU A 14 -8.60 -8.31 7.45
CA LEU A 14 -7.75 -8.01 6.32
C LEU A 14 -7.26 -6.56 6.41
N MET A 15 -5.93 -6.36 6.52
CA MET A 15 -5.35 -5.05 6.75
C MET A 15 -4.54 -4.50 5.57
N ARG A 16 -4.50 -5.21 4.46
CA ARG A 16 -3.84 -4.74 3.24
C ARG A 16 -4.59 -3.52 2.68
N PRO A 17 -3.92 -2.46 2.23
CA PRO A 17 -4.59 -1.34 1.56
C PRO A 17 -4.98 -1.69 0.12
N GLY A 18 -6.01 -1.01 -0.39
CA GLY A 18 -6.40 -1.02 -1.79
C GLY A 18 -7.23 -2.22 -2.25
N GLU A 19 -7.42 -2.34 -3.57
CA GLU A 19 -8.33 -3.28 -4.22
C GLU A 19 -8.01 -4.76 -3.98
N ALA A 20 -6.74 -5.10 -3.77
CA ALA A 20 -6.35 -6.47 -3.44
C ALA A 20 -6.99 -6.95 -2.12
N ASN A 21 -7.21 -6.05 -1.17
CA ASN A 21 -7.91 -6.34 0.08
C ASN A 21 -9.39 -6.66 -0.16
N ASN A 22 -10.03 -5.91 -1.06
CA ASN A 22 -11.44 -6.09 -1.42
C ASN A 22 -11.64 -7.42 -2.13
N ARG A 23 -10.79 -7.75 -3.12
CA ARG A 23 -10.86 -9.03 -3.84
C ARG A 23 -10.69 -10.23 -2.90
N LEU A 24 -9.70 -10.18 -2.00
CA LEU A 24 -9.49 -11.25 -1.02
C LEU A 24 -10.71 -11.39 -0.10
N ALA A 25 -11.30 -10.28 0.34
CA ALA A 25 -12.51 -10.33 1.17
C ALA A 25 -13.69 -10.96 0.41
N GLU A 26 -13.89 -10.61 -0.84
CA GLU A 26 -14.95 -11.18 -1.70
C GLU A 26 -14.77 -12.69 -1.91
N LEU A 27 -13.53 -13.15 -2.14
CA LEU A 27 -13.21 -14.57 -2.27
C LEU A 27 -13.51 -15.35 -0.98
N LEU A 28 -13.17 -14.79 0.19
CA LEU A 28 -13.46 -15.39 1.49
C LEU A 28 -14.97 -15.44 1.76
N GLU A 29 -15.68 -14.33 1.48
CA GLU A 29 -17.12 -14.24 1.65
C GLU A 29 -17.88 -15.21 0.74
N ALA A 30 -17.41 -15.42 -0.50
CA ALA A 30 -17.94 -16.42 -1.41
C ALA A 30 -17.81 -17.85 -0.89
N GLN A 31 -16.85 -18.10 0.00
CA GLN A 31 -16.67 -19.38 0.70
C GLN A 31 -17.36 -19.44 2.08
N GLY A 32 -18.19 -18.44 2.41
CA GLY A 32 -18.90 -18.36 3.67
C GLY A 32 -18.02 -17.94 4.86
N ILE A 33 -16.82 -17.40 4.60
CA ILE A 33 -15.90 -16.92 5.64
C ILE A 33 -16.18 -15.43 5.88
N HIS A 34 -16.43 -15.06 7.13
CA HIS A 34 -16.67 -13.66 7.51
C HIS A 34 -15.37 -12.84 7.45
N ALA A 35 -15.23 -11.99 6.44
CA ALA A 35 -14.10 -11.10 6.26
C ALA A 35 -14.41 -9.67 6.75
N VAL A 36 -13.50 -9.12 7.56
CA VAL A 36 -13.55 -7.74 8.06
C VAL A 36 -12.47 -6.93 7.35
N ARG A 37 -12.89 -5.94 6.56
CA ARG A 37 -11.98 -5.05 5.84
C ARG A 37 -11.56 -3.90 6.74
N TRP A 38 -10.34 -3.98 7.27
CA TRP A 38 -9.69 -2.92 8.05
C TRP A 38 -8.37 -2.54 7.38
N PRO A 39 -8.40 -1.89 6.21
CA PRO A 39 -7.16 -1.47 5.58
C PRO A 39 -6.38 -0.57 6.55
N ALA A 40 -5.10 -0.91 6.77
CA ALA A 40 -4.26 -0.20 7.73
C ALA A 40 -4.14 1.30 7.41
N PHE A 41 -4.28 1.64 6.13
CA PHE A 41 -4.21 3.02 5.65
C PHE A 41 -5.24 3.23 4.55
N SER A 42 -5.92 4.38 4.56
CA SER A 42 -6.52 4.97 3.38
C SER A 42 -5.48 5.82 2.63
N ILE A 43 -5.68 5.93 1.33
CA ILE A 43 -4.90 6.82 0.47
C ILE A 43 -5.79 7.99 0.13
N GLU A 44 -5.39 9.18 0.52
CA GLU A 44 -6.16 10.40 0.35
C GLU A 44 -5.33 11.45 -0.37
N LEU A 45 -5.98 12.38 -1.04
CA LEU A 45 -5.30 13.54 -1.61
C LEU A 45 -4.89 14.49 -0.48
N PRO A 46 -3.78 15.23 -0.61
CA PRO A 46 -3.43 16.28 0.32
C PRO A 46 -4.52 17.38 0.36
N GLU A 47 -4.66 18.07 1.48
CA GLU A 47 -5.60 19.20 1.60
C GLU A 47 -5.21 20.35 0.67
N GLU A 48 -3.91 20.64 0.58
CA GLU A 48 -3.36 21.67 -0.31
C GLU A 48 -2.83 21.03 -1.59
N THR A 49 -3.50 21.28 -2.72
CA THR A 49 -3.20 20.67 -4.02
C THR A 49 -2.73 21.64 -5.09
N ASP A 50 -2.73 22.95 -4.83
CA ASP A 50 -2.42 23.98 -5.83
C ASP A 50 -1.01 23.80 -6.39
N HIS A 51 -0.01 23.58 -5.54
CA HIS A 51 1.37 23.35 -5.95
C HIS A 51 1.54 22.04 -6.77
N ILE A 52 0.70 21.03 -6.52
CA ILE A 52 0.68 19.79 -7.29
C ILE A 52 0.10 20.06 -8.68
N THR A 53 -1.02 20.75 -8.72
CA THR A 53 -1.69 21.13 -9.96
C THR A 53 -0.81 22.01 -10.83
N GLU A 54 -0.18 23.03 -10.24
CA GLU A 54 0.77 23.92 -10.94
C GLU A 54 1.94 23.13 -11.52
N ARG A 55 2.58 22.28 -10.72
CA ARG A 55 3.74 21.49 -11.16
C ARG A 55 3.39 20.48 -12.25
N LEU A 56 2.24 19.81 -12.14
CA LEU A 56 1.81 18.81 -13.12
C LEU A 56 1.17 19.41 -14.38
N SER A 57 0.81 20.69 -14.36
CA SER A 57 0.35 21.40 -15.57
C SER A 57 1.49 21.81 -16.49
N ASN A 58 2.72 21.88 -15.98
CA ASN A 58 3.92 22.20 -16.77
C ASN A 58 5.00 21.13 -16.58
N LEU A 59 5.11 20.25 -17.56
CA LEU A 59 6.04 19.10 -17.58
C LEU A 59 7.08 19.20 -18.69
N ASP A 60 7.20 20.33 -19.38
CA ASP A 60 8.07 20.49 -20.56
C ASP A 60 9.55 20.26 -20.23
N ASP A 61 9.93 20.54 -18.99
CA ASP A 61 11.30 20.39 -18.49
C ASP A 61 11.59 19.00 -17.87
N VAL A 62 10.58 18.12 -17.76
CA VAL A 62 10.70 16.81 -17.10
C VAL A 62 11.01 15.73 -18.12
N GLU A 63 12.09 15.00 -17.92
CA GLU A 63 12.46 13.87 -18.79
C GLU A 63 12.00 12.52 -18.24
N MET A 64 11.93 12.39 -16.91
CA MET A 64 11.50 11.17 -16.27
C MET A 64 10.56 11.43 -15.09
N VAL A 65 9.51 10.60 -14.98
CA VAL A 65 8.61 10.59 -13.82
C VAL A 65 8.69 9.23 -13.13
N VAL A 66 9.00 9.22 -11.85
CA VAL A 66 9.07 8.00 -11.04
C VAL A 66 7.80 7.85 -10.21
N LEU A 67 7.12 6.73 -10.42
CA LEU A 67 5.88 6.33 -9.74
C LEU A 67 6.15 5.04 -8.93
N PRO A 68 6.58 5.13 -7.66
CA PRO A 68 7.13 3.98 -6.93
C PRO A 68 6.07 2.99 -6.41
N SER A 69 4.78 3.24 -6.59
CA SER A 69 3.72 2.38 -6.04
C SER A 69 2.41 2.51 -6.83
N PRO A 70 1.49 1.52 -6.72
CA PRO A 70 0.13 1.66 -7.26
C PRO A 70 -0.61 2.89 -6.74
N ALA A 71 -0.40 3.27 -5.47
CA ALA A 71 -1.00 4.46 -4.88
C ALA A 71 -0.50 5.76 -5.55
N SER A 72 0.79 5.83 -5.91
CA SER A 72 1.33 6.98 -6.64
C SER A 72 0.75 7.08 -8.05
N VAL A 73 0.49 5.96 -8.71
CA VAL A 73 -0.17 5.93 -10.03
C VAL A 73 -1.61 6.43 -9.92
N ALA A 74 -2.38 5.91 -8.96
CA ALA A 74 -3.77 6.33 -8.73
C ALA A 74 -3.86 7.82 -8.40
N ALA A 75 -2.96 8.33 -7.55
CA ALA A 75 -2.90 9.74 -7.23
C ALA A 75 -2.52 10.60 -8.45
N ALA A 76 -1.50 10.21 -9.22
CA ALA A 76 -1.09 10.94 -10.41
C ALA A 76 -2.19 11.00 -11.48
N ALA A 77 -2.97 9.93 -11.64
CA ALA A 77 -4.09 9.87 -12.59
C ALA A 77 -5.23 10.84 -12.26
N HIS A 78 -5.25 11.41 -11.05
CA HIS A 78 -6.19 12.47 -10.70
C HIS A 78 -5.89 13.78 -11.44
N TRP A 79 -4.59 14.09 -11.66
CA TRP A 79 -4.15 15.32 -12.30
C TRP A 79 -3.74 15.14 -13.77
N VAL A 80 -3.14 13.99 -14.11
CA VAL A 80 -2.55 13.76 -15.44
C VAL A 80 -3.38 12.74 -16.20
N ARG A 81 -4.04 13.18 -17.26
CA ARG A 81 -4.83 12.30 -18.14
C ARG A 81 -3.97 11.62 -19.19
N GLU A 82 -2.95 12.30 -19.66
CA GLU A 82 -2.03 11.82 -20.69
C GLU A 82 -0.63 12.38 -20.43
N TRP A 83 0.39 11.56 -20.58
CA TRP A 83 1.78 11.97 -20.42
C TRP A 83 2.36 12.48 -21.73
N PRO A 84 3.11 13.58 -21.72
CA PRO A 84 3.87 14.03 -22.91
C PRO A 84 4.78 12.91 -23.44
N GLU A 85 4.85 12.77 -24.76
CA GLU A 85 5.62 11.70 -25.41
C GLU A 85 7.11 11.69 -25.10
N HIS A 86 7.69 12.84 -24.72
CA HIS A 86 9.10 12.93 -24.33
C HIS A 86 9.37 12.35 -22.94
N ILE A 87 8.36 12.22 -22.08
CA ILE A 87 8.52 11.73 -20.71
C ILE A 87 8.63 10.21 -20.69
N THR A 88 9.63 9.70 -19.96
CA THR A 88 9.73 8.30 -19.61
C THR A 88 9.19 8.08 -18.19
N LEU A 89 8.22 7.20 -18.04
CA LEU A 89 7.77 6.76 -16.72
C LEU A 89 8.71 5.68 -16.17
N ALA A 90 8.93 5.68 -14.88
CA ALA A 90 9.72 4.65 -14.21
C ALA A 90 9.00 4.14 -12.95
N THR A 91 9.09 2.83 -12.69
CA THR A 91 8.53 2.24 -11.48
C THR A 91 9.36 1.06 -10.99
N VAL A 92 9.15 0.68 -9.73
CA VAL A 92 10.02 -0.26 -9.02
C VAL A 92 9.64 -1.74 -9.20
N GLY A 93 8.66 -2.05 -10.04
CA GLY A 93 8.28 -3.44 -10.30
C GLY A 93 7.04 -3.63 -11.15
N GLU A 94 6.86 -4.87 -11.60
CA GLU A 94 5.81 -5.34 -12.52
C GLU A 94 4.38 -4.98 -12.05
N GLY A 95 4.10 -5.14 -10.76
CA GLY A 95 2.76 -4.85 -10.21
C GLY A 95 2.34 -3.40 -10.44
N THR A 96 3.24 -2.45 -10.23
CA THR A 96 2.97 -1.03 -10.49
C THR A 96 2.99 -0.72 -11.99
N ALA A 97 3.85 -1.38 -12.78
CA ALA A 97 3.89 -1.24 -14.23
C ALA A 97 2.55 -1.60 -14.88
N ARG A 98 1.90 -2.65 -14.40
CA ARG A 98 0.54 -3.03 -14.86
C ARG A 98 -0.49 -1.93 -14.56
N VAL A 99 -0.42 -1.31 -13.38
CA VAL A 99 -1.34 -0.21 -13.02
C VAL A 99 -1.08 1.03 -13.88
N ILE A 100 0.19 1.36 -14.19
CA ILE A 100 0.55 2.44 -15.13
C ILE A 100 -0.06 2.19 -16.50
N ARG A 101 0.09 0.99 -17.06
CA ARG A 101 -0.48 0.64 -18.37
C ARG A 101 -2.01 0.63 -18.37
N ALA A 102 -2.63 0.25 -17.26
CA ALA A 102 -4.08 0.32 -17.12
C ALA A 102 -4.58 1.78 -17.08
N ALA A 103 -3.83 2.69 -16.45
CA ALA A 103 -4.22 4.09 -16.33
C ALA A 103 -4.02 4.89 -17.62
N TRP A 104 -2.88 4.69 -18.33
CA TRP A 104 -2.49 5.53 -19.47
C TRP A 104 -2.25 4.77 -20.77
N GLY A 105 -2.55 3.48 -20.79
CA GLY A 105 -2.43 2.64 -21.98
C GLY A 105 -1.04 2.05 -22.21
N PRO A 106 -0.91 1.14 -23.21
CA PRO A 106 0.34 0.40 -23.45
C PRO A 106 1.43 1.21 -24.17
N LYS A 107 1.10 2.39 -24.68
CA LYS A 107 2.03 3.22 -25.49
C LYS A 107 2.97 4.09 -24.64
N VAL A 108 2.74 4.21 -23.33
CA VAL A 108 3.60 4.99 -22.45
C VAL A 108 5.02 4.42 -22.44
N LYS A 109 6.02 5.28 -22.53
CA LYS A 109 7.42 4.88 -22.34
C LYS A 109 7.60 4.51 -20.88
N LEU A 110 7.97 3.28 -20.58
CA LEU A 110 8.00 2.76 -19.21
C LEU A 110 9.23 1.91 -18.96
N ILE A 111 9.95 2.25 -17.89
CA ILE A 111 11.11 1.50 -17.37
C ILE A 111 10.72 0.88 -16.04
N TYR A 112 10.93 -0.41 -15.88
CA TYR A 112 10.71 -1.11 -14.63
C TYR A 112 11.46 -2.45 -14.62
N PRO A 113 11.88 -2.96 -13.46
CA PRO A 113 12.43 -4.30 -13.37
C PRO A 113 11.33 -5.34 -13.61
N GLU A 114 11.57 -6.22 -14.59
CA GLU A 114 10.68 -7.34 -14.90
C GLU A 114 10.90 -8.50 -13.92
N GLY A 115 9.87 -9.32 -13.72
CA GLY A 115 9.90 -10.48 -12.85
C GLY A 115 9.01 -10.37 -11.62
N ASP A 116 9.20 -11.30 -10.70
CA ASP A 116 8.43 -11.37 -9.47
C ASP A 116 8.83 -10.34 -8.41
N ALA A 117 8.17 -10.39 -7.24
CA ALA A 117 8.43 -9.46 -6.14
C ALA A 117 9.89 -9.48 -5.62
N SER A 118 10.64 -10.58 -5.82
CA SER A 118 12.04 -10.70 -5.40
C SER A 118 12.99 -9.86 -6.28
N HIS A 119 12.57 -9.57 -7.51
CA HIS A 119 13.29 -8.77 -8.50
C HIS A 119 12.78 -7.31 -8.56
N SER A 120 12.03 -6.86 -7.57
CA SER A 120 11.47 -5.52 -7.51
C SER A 120 12.19 -4.64 -6.49
N GLY A 121 11.98 -3.33 -6.61
CA GLY A 121 12.54 -2.34 -5.68
C GLY A 121 13.38 -1.27 -6.37
N SER A 122 13.76 -0.28 -5.58
CA SER A 122 14.58 0.84 -6.06
C SER A 122 15.94 0.38 -6.57
N GLU A 123 16.52 -0.60 -5.91
CA GLU A 123 17.81 -1.19 -6.24
C GLU A 123 17.78 -1.96 -7.57
N ALA A 124 16.66 -2.61 -7.88
CA ALA A 124 16.46 -3.32 -9.15
C ALA A 124 16.17 -2.34 -10.32
N LEU A 125 15.48 -1.22 -10.05
CA LEU A 125 15.22 -0.20 -11.06
C LEU A 125 16.47 0.56 -11.46
N TRP A 126 17.41 0.79 -10.54
CA TRP A 126 18.55 1.69 -10.76
C TRP A 126 19.44 1.31 -11.94
N PRO A 127 19.86 0.05 -12.14
CA PRO A 127 20.65 -0.34 -13.33
C PRO A 127 19.92 -0.07 -14.65
N LEU A 128 18.60 -0.19 -14.69
CA LEU A 128 17.80 0.06 -15.89
C LEU A 128 17.76 1.55 -16.23
N VAL A 129 17.66 2.41 -15.20
CA VAL A 129 17.76 3.86 -15.37
C VAL A 129 19.14 4.24 -15.92
N GLN A 130 20.21 3.68 -15.37
CA GLN A 130 21.58 3.94 -15.84
C GLN A 130 21.77 3.51 -17.31
N ALA A 131 21.21 2.38 -17.71
CA ALA A 131 21.26 1.88 -19.08
C ALA A 131 20.43 2.74 -20.06
N HIS A 132 19.34 3.35 -19.59
CA HIS A 132 18.49 4.24 -20.38
C HIS A 132 19.16 5.59 -20.68
N GLY A 133 20.06 6.03 -19.82
CA GLY A 133 20.70 7.36 -19.84
C GLY A 133 20.22 8.20 -18.66
N ALA A 134 21.15 9.01 -18.14
CA ALA A 134 20.86 9.86 -16.98
C ALA A 134 19.92 11.01 -17.38
N PRO A 135 18.69 11.08 -16.86
CA PRO A 135 17.80 12.20 -17.14
C PRO A 135 18.29 13.48 -16.43
N SER A 136 18.17 14.64 -17.10
CA SER A 136 18.55 15.92 -16.50
C SER A 136 17.61 16.34 -15.40
N ARG A 137 16.30 16.09 -15.58
CA ARG A 137 15.27 16.41 -14.57
C ARG A 137 14.31 15.26 -14.33
N VAL A 138 14.15 14.91 -13.06
CA VAL A 138 13.34 13.79 -12.58
C VAL A 138 12.29 14.26 -11.60
N LEU A 139 11.05 13.88 -11.84
CA LEU A 139 9.92 14.13 -10.94
C LEU A 139 9.51 12.83 -10.24
N PHE A 140 9.57 12.80 -8.91
CA PHE A 140 9.04 11.73 -8.10
C PHE A 140 7.63 12.06 -7.64
N LEU A 141 6.64 11.25 -8.01
CA LEU A 141 5.28 11.34 -7.51
C LEU A 141 5.05 10.24 -6.48
N ARG A 142 4.96 10.60 -5.21
CA ARG A 142 4.85 9.63 -4.11
C ARG A 142 4.03 10.16 -2.94
N GLY A 143 3.87 9.40 -1.88
CA GLY A 143 3.31 9.88 -0.62
C GLY A 143 4.30 10.77 0.14
N GLN A 144 3.81 11.41 1.22
CA GLN A 144 4.61 12.29 2.08
C GLN A 144 5.86 11.61 2.65
N THR A 145 5.79 10.32 2.90
CA THR A 145 6.91 9.52 3.39
C THR A 145 7.34 8.50 2.34
N GLY A 146 8.64 8.20 2.29
CA GLY A 146 9.19 7.23 1.37
C GLY A 146 10.72 7.15 1.49
N ARG A 147 11.29 6.12 0.87
CA ARG A 147 12.75 5.93 0.87
C ARG A 147 13.42 7.01 0.03
N GLU A 148 14.47 7.64 0.57
CA GLU A 148 15.25 8.65 -0.12
C GLU A 148 16.36 8.06 -1.02
N TRP A 149 16.63 6.77 -0.90
CA TRP A 149 17.74 6.13 -1.61
C TRP A 149 17.71 6.39 -3.13
N LEU A 150 16.57 6.18 -3.77
CA LEU A 150 16.47 6.37 -5.24
C LEU A 150 16.56 7.85 -5.64
N PRO A 151 15.85 8.81 -5.02
CA PRO A 151 16.09 10.24 -5.26
C PRO A 151 17.56 10.66 -5.09
N GLU A 152 18.25 10.11 -4.07
CA GLU A 152 19.67 10.40 -3.85
C GLU A 152 20.57 9.84 -4.96
N GLN A 153 20.27 8.64 -5.51
CA GLN A 153 21.04 8.12 -6.65
C GLN A 153 20.94 9.04 -7.87
N PHE A 154 19.75 9.56 -8.18
CA PHE A 154 19.58 10.52 -9.27
C PHE A 154 20.36 11.83 -9.02
N ARG A 155 20.30 12.37 -7.80
CA ARG A 155 21.09 13.57 -7.46
C ARG A 155 22.59 13.35 -7.60
N ARG A 156 23.10 12.16 -7.24
CA ARG A 156 24.54 11.80 -7.36
C ARG A 156 25.03 11.77 -8.79
N ILE A 157 24.17 11.48 -9.76
CA ILE A 157 24.54 11.51 -11.19
C ILE A 157 24.26 12.88 -11.83
N GLY A 158 23.89 13.90 -11.06
CA GLY A 158 23.69 15.27 -11.52
C GLY A 158 22.27 15.60 -11.96
N SER A 159 21.30 14.72 -11.77
CA SER A 159 19.89 15.03 -12.07
C SER A 159 19.32 16.06 -11.10
N ASP A 160 18.53 17.00 -11.63
CA ASP A 160 17.65 17.85 -10.82
C ASP A 160 16.43 17.02 -10.40
N VAL A 161 16.25 16.82 -9.10
CA VAL A 161 15.23 15.91 -8.56
C VAL A 161 14.19 16.67 -7.77
N VAL A 162 12.97 16.68 -8.28
CA VAL A 162 11.78 17.20 -7.59
C VAL A 162 10.99 16.03 -7.02
N VAL A 163 10.67 16.10 -5.73
CA VAL A 163 9.79 15.13 -5.06
C VAL A 163 8.48 15.81 -4.73
N LEU A 164 7.39 15.31 -5.30
CA LEU A 164 6.05 15.83 -5.14
C LEU A 164 5.18 14.82 -4.36
N SER A 165 4.65 15.26 -3.22
CA SER A 165 3.77 14.44 -2.40
C SER A 165 2.35 14.50 -2.94
N THR A 166 1.96 13.53 -3.77
CA THR A 166 0.67 13.50 -4.46
C THR A 166 -0.43 12.80 -3.67
N TYR A 167 -0.10 12.16 -2.55
CA TYR A 167 -1.07 11.54 -1.65
C TYR A 167 -0.56 11.48 -0.22
N ILE A 168 -1.49 11.33 0.71
CA ILE A 168 -1.22 11.02 2.11
C ILE A 168 -1.71 9.62 2.46
N ARG A 169 -1.08 9.01 3.44
CA ARG A 169 -1.53 7.73 4.03
C ARG A 169 -2.16 8.05 5.38
N VAL A 170 -3.47 7.94 5.46
CA VAL A 170 -4.21 8.17 6.70
C VAL A 170 -4.35 6.83 7.42
N PRO A 171 -3.82 6.69 8.63
CA PRO A 171 -3.95 5.46 9.43
C PRO A 171 -5.41 5.13 9.72
N LEU A 172 -5.70 3.83 9.84
CA LEU A 172 -7.03 3.35 10.24
C LEU A 172 -7.41 3.90 11.61
N GLU A 173 -8.53 4.60 11.66
CA GLU A 173 -9.27 4.90 12.89
C GLU A 173 -10.62 4.21 12.82
N LEU A 174 -10.96 3.46 13.89
CA LEU A 174 -12.25 2.78 13.94
C LEU A 174 -13.36 3.77 14.27
N THR A 175 -14.37 3.82 13.43
CA THR A 175 -15.58 4.60 13.67
C THR A 175 -16.37 4.06 14.87
N VAL A 176 -17.24 4.86 15.48
CA VAL A 176 -18.08 4.44 16.61
C VAL A 176 -18.86 3.14 16.33
N PRO A 177 -19.49 2.96 15.14
CA PRO A 177 -20.13 1.68 14.82
C PRO A 177 -19.15 0.50 14.72
N GLN A 178 -17.91 0.72 14.26
CA GLN A 178 -16.88 -0.31 14.20
C GLN A 178 -16.37 -0.68 15.61
N LEU A 179 -16.20 0.30 16.49
CA LEU A 179 -15.85 0.06 17.91
C LEU A 179 -16.92 -0.79 18.60
N HIS A 180 -18.21 -0.47 18.45
CA HIS A 180 -19.30 -1.28 18.98
C HIS A 180 -19.33 -2.72 18.42
N ARG A 181 -18.96 -2.91 17.13
CA ARG A 181 -18.85 -4.25 16.57
C ARG A 181 -17.66 -5.01 17.18
N LEU A 182 -16.55 -4.32 17.41
CA LEU A 182 -15.36 -4.89 18.04
C LEU A 182 -15.68 -5.32 19.50
N GLU A 183 -16.39 -4.49 20.28
CA GLU A 183 -16.86 -4.84 21.64
C GLU A 183 -17.68 -6.13 21.68
N LYS A 184 -18.50 -6.37 20.65
CA LYS A 184 -19.25 -7.62 20.53
C LYS A 184 -18.37 -8.79 20.07
N ALA A 185 -17.45 -8.52 19.14
CA ALA A 185 -16.57 -9.54 18.55
C ALA A 185 -15.60 -10.13 19.56
N ILE A 186 -15.11 -9.34 20.53
CA ILE A 186 -14.18 -9.83 21.57
C ILE A 186 -14.77 -10.87 22.51
N LEU A 187 -16.09 -11.03 22.53
CA LEU A 187 -16.80 -12.07 23.29
C LEU A 187 -16.79 -13.43 22.56
N GLY A 188 -16.39 -13.45 21.31
CA GLY A 188 -16.30 -14.62 20.45
C GLY A 188 -14.87 -15.13 20.21
N PRO A 189 -14.70 -16.00 19.21
CA PRO A 189 -13.39 -16.54 18.85
C PRO A 189 -12.40 -15.45 18.45
N SER A 190 -11.13 -15.61 18.84
CA SER A 190 -10.05 -14.71 18.41
C SER A 190 -9.82 -14.78 16.88
N PRO A 191 -9.49 -13.66 16.22
CA PRO A 191 -9.49 -13.56 14.76
C PRO A 191 -8.31 -14.28 14.09
N LEU A 192 -8.45 -14.50 12.79
CA LEU A 192 -7.33 -14.62 11.86
C LEU A 192 -7.04 -13.23 11.30
N ILE A 193 -5.77 -12.82 11.24
CA ILE A 193 -5.43 -11.45 10.81
C ILE A 193 -4.35 -11.51 9.75
N TYR A 194 -4.59 -10.88 8.60
CA TYR A 194 -3.63 -10.79 7.52
C TYR A 194 -3.00 -9.39 7.46
N LEU A 195 -1.67 -9.35 7.65
CA LEU A 195 -0.87 -8.12 7.68
C LEU A 195 0.36 -8.26 6.77
N THR A 196 0.62 -7.23 5.98
CA THR A 196 1.72 -7.22 4.99
C THR A 196 2.80 -6.19 5.24
N SER A 197 2.68 -5.37 6.30
CA SER A 197 3.70 -4.37 6.68
C SER A 197 3.82 -4.20 8.20
N THR A 198 4.98 -3.76 8.66
CA THR A 198 5.25 -3.43 10.07
C THR A 198 4.34 -2.32 10.56
N ASP A 199 4.14 -1.28 9.74
CA ASP A 199 3.27 -0.15 10.06
C ASP A 199 1.81 -0.59 10.31
N ALA A 200 1.33 -1.61 9.54
CA ALA A 200 -0.01 -2.15 9.73
C ALA A 200 -0.21 -2.78 11.12
N VAL A 201 0.86 -3.37 11.69
CA VAL A 201 0.82 -3.90 13.07
C VAL A 201 0.62 -2.77 14.06
N ASP A 202 1.36 -1.67 13.92
CA ASP A 202 1.27 -0.52 14.81
C ASP A 202 -0.09 0.16 14.73
N VAL A 203 -0.59 0.35 13.49
CA VAL A 203 -1.93 0.90 13.24
C VAL A 203 -3.01 0.03 13.87
N LEU A 204 -2.95 -1.31 13.70
CA LEU A 204 -3.91 -2.23 14.33
C LEU A 204 -3.91 -2.07 15.86
N MET A 205 -2.72 -2.10 16.48
CA MET A 205 -2.60 -1.98 17.93
C MET A 205 -3.12 -0.63 18.44
N HIS A 206 -2.97 0.43 17.67
CA HIS A 206 -3.53 1.74 17.98
C HIS A 206 -5.05 1.76 17.80
N ALA A 207 -5.56 1.30 16.67
CA ALA A 207 -6.98 1.34 16.32
C ALA A 207 -7.89 0.58 17.30
N VAL A 208 -7.40 -0.54 17.87
CA VAL A 208 -8.18 -1.34 18.82
C VAL A 208 -8.07 -0.87 20.27
N ARG A 209 -7.17 0.09 20.56
CA ARG A 209 -6.89 0.59 21.92
C ARG A 209 -8.13 1.10 22.68
N PRO A 210 -9.11 1.77 22.05
CA PRO A 210 -10.29 2.28 22.76
C PRO A 210 -11.17 1.19 23.36
N VAL A 211 -11.10 -0.06 22.88
CA VAL A 211 -11.94 -1.16 23.36
C VAL A 211 -11.19 -2.02 24.38
N PRO A 212 -11.62 -2.09 25.65
CA PRO A 212 -11.01 -2.93 26.66
C PRO A 212 -10.91 -4.39 26.21
N ASN A 213 -9.78 -5.03 26.49
CA ASN A 213 -9.47 -6.42 26.10
C ASN A 213 -9.34 -6.70 24.58
N ALA A 214 -9.60 -5.73 23.69
CA ALA A 214 -9.47 -5.95 22.26
C ALA A 214 -8.04 -6.32 21.86
N ARG A 215 -7.04 -5.68 22.45
CA ARG A 215 -5.63 -6.04 22.22
C ARG A 215 -5.36 -7.51 22.55
N MET A 216 -5.84 -7.99 23.69
CA MET A 216 -5.66 -9.39 24.09
C MET A 216 -6.39 -10.35 23.15
N TRP A 217 -7.61 -10.01 22.73
CA TRP A 217 -8.38 -10.78 21.77
C TRP A 217 -7.68 -10.88 20.41
N ILE A 218 -7.12 -9.76 19.90
CA ILE A 218 -6.32 -9.68 18.67
C ILE A 218 -5.07 -10.55 18.79
N THR A 219 -4.27 -10.40 19.83
CA THR A 219 -2.98 -11.09 19.97
C THR A 219 -3.09 -12.59 20.28
N ARG A 220 -4.21 -13.04 20.81
CA ARG A 220 -4.58 -14.47 20.93
C ARG A 220 -5.00 -15.09 19.61
N GLY A 221 -5.30 -14.27 18.61
CA GLY A 221 -5.59 -14.70 17.26
C GLY A 221 -4.37 -15.25 16.54
N LYS A 222 -4.57 -15.72 15.31
CA LYS A 222 -3.50 -16.14 14.42
C LYS A 222 -3.20 -15.01 13.44
N ALA A 223 -1.95 -14.58 13.33
CA ALA A 223 -1.52 -13.63 12.32
C ALA A 223 -0.93 -14.36 11.11
N LEU A 224 -1.29 -13.93 9.92
CA LEU A 224 -0.65 -14.32 8.64
C LEU A 224 0.13 -13.14 8.11
N THR A 225 1.34 -13.39 7.63
CA THR A 225 2.18 -12.38 6.99
C THR A 225 3.07 -13.00 5.92
N ILE A 226 3.60 -12.15 5.04
CA ILE A 226 4.42 -12.56 3.89
C ILE A 226 5.91 -12.24 4.07
N HIS A 227 6.29 -11.59 5.20
CA HIS A 227 7.66 -11.11 5.35
C HIS A 227 8.20 -11.29 6.79
N PRO A 228 9.43 -11.80 6.97
CA PRO A 228 10.04 -12.03 8.30
C PRO A 228 10.12 -10.77 9.19
N ARG A 229 10.31 -9.58 8.62
CA ARG A 229 10.28 -8.33 9.41
C ARG A 229 8.93 -8.04 10.05
N VAL A 230 7.85 -8.37 9.34
CA VAL A 230 6.48 -8.22 9.88
C VAL A 230 6.24 -9.26 10.97
N GLU A 231 6.73 -10.50 10.78
CA GLU A 231 6.68 -11.54 11.82
C GLU A 231 7.36 -11.07 13.12
N SER A 232 8.58 -10.52 13.03
CA SER A 232 9.30 -9.98 14.19
C SER A 232 8.48 -8.89 14.89
N ARG A 233 7.91 -7.95 14.13
CA ARG A 233 7.08 -6.88 14.69
C ARG A 233 5.80 -7.39 15.34
N LEU A 234 5.18 -8.43 14.79
CA LEU A 234 4.01 -9.11 15.38
C LEU A 234 4.36 -9.77 16.72
N ARG A 235 5.54 -10.44 16.82
CA ARG A 235 6.02 -11.02 18.09
C ARG A 235 6.20 -9.94 19.16
N GLU A 236 6.81 -8.81 18.83
CA GLU A 236 6.97 -7.66 19.72
C GLU A 236 5.61 -7.09 20.16
N ALA A 237 4.61 -7.08 19.28
CA ALA A 237 3.26 -6.65 19.60
C ALA A 237 2.48 -7.61 20.52
N GLY A 238 3.01 -8.86 20.72
CA GLY A 238 2.45 -9.85 21.64
C GLY A 238 1.71 -11.00 20.96
N PHE A 239 1.78 -11.15 19.64
CA PHE A 239 1.20 -12.30 18.94
C PHE A 239 1.98 -13.57 19.24
N GLN A 240 1.28 -14.65 19.59
CA GLN A 240 1.87 -15.95 19.88
C GLN A 240 1.79 -16.92 18.70
N SER A 241 0.76 -16.78 17.86
CA SER A 241 0.53 -17.62 16.69
C SER A 241 0.71 -16.79 15.42
N ILE A 242 1.82 -17.01 14.72
CA ILE A 242 2.16 -16.30 13.49
C ILE A 242 2.57 -17.32 12.44
N GLU A 243 2.08 -17.14 11.23
CA GLU A 243 2.44 -17.96 10.06
C GLU A 243 2.92 -17.08 8.91
N LEU A 244 4.07 -17.44 8.36
CA LEU A 244 4.56 -16.90 7.09
C LEU A 244 3.87 -17.64 5.96
N THR A 245 3.23 -16.89 5.06
CA THR A 245 2.58 -17.41 3.86
C THR A 245 3.26 -16.88 2.61
N SER A 246 3.02 -17.53 1.47
CA SER A 246 3.44 -17.01 0.17
C SER A 246 2.67 -15.73 -0.18
N PRO A 247 3.30 -14.78 -0.88
CA PRO A 247 2.60 -13.62 -1.42
C PRO A 247 1.61 -13.95 -2.56
N ASP A 248 1.62 -15.17 -3.07
CA ASP A 248 0.77 -15.62 -4.16
C ASP A 248 -0.68 -15.79 -3.69
N GLU A 249 -1.57 -15.01 -4.29
CA GLU A 249 -3.02 -15.01 -4.07
C GLU A 249 -3.74 -16.01 -5.00
N ASN A 250 -3.17 -17.21 -5.21
CA ASN A 250 -3.80 -18.27 -6.00
C ASN A 250 -4.62 -19.22 -5.13
#